data_d71874aeb51b91b3af47a54c65e522bc
#
_entry.id   d71874aeb51b91b3af47a54c65e522bc
#
_cell.length_a   1.000
_cell.length_b   1.000
_cell.length_c   1.000
_cell.angle_alpha   90.00
_cell.angle_beta   90.00
_cell.angle_gamma   90.00
#
_symmetry.space_group_name_H-M   'P 1'
#
loop_
_entity.id
_entity.type
_entity.pdbx_description
1 polymer ?
#
loop_
_entity_poly.entity_id
_entity_poly.type
_entity_poly.pdbx_seq_one_letter_code
_entity_poly.pdbx_strand_id
1 'polypeptide(L)'
;MTERSEEPPPDTGVLDALQVYRAAETAMRRRTGAAMGIGENDFLALRLILDNAAAGRRTSAKDVSSYVGVSSASTTALIDRLVRGGYIERRTNAADRRSVDLVPTRAAFGDTGPLKIAQDQIAAEAAELSEEEARTVTRFLTKMRRTVDGIAAERHANRPERP
;
A
#
# COMPACT_ATOMS: atom_id res chain seq x y z
N MET A 1 -43.46 23.34 18.26
CA MET A 1 -42.46 23.38 17.18
C MET A 1 -41.14 22.99 17.88
N THR A 2 -40.88 21.71 17.92
CA THR A 2 -39.77 21.10 18.69
C THR A 2 -38.55 21.06 17.79
N GLU A 3 -37.59 21.95 18.05
CA GLU A 3 -36.25 21.85 17.46
C GLU A 3 -35.63 20.54 17.91
N ARG A 4 -35.50 19.60 17.00
CA ARG A 4 -34.59 18.48 17.19
C ARG A 4 -33.17 19.07 17.15
N SER A 5 -32.55 19.12 18.31
CA SER A 5 -31.11 19.23 18.43
C SER A 5 -30.51 18.05 17.65
N GLU A 6 -30.04 18.27 16.45
CA GLU A 6 -29.18 17.34 15.74
C GLU A 6 -27.87 17.26 16.54
N GLU A 7 -27.80 16.24 17.39
CA GLU A 7 -26.56 15.82 18.00
C GLU A 7 -25.58 15.50 16.86
N PRO A 8 -24.39 16.12 16.78
CA PRO A 8 -23.45 15.82 15.71
C PRO A 8 -23.14 14.33 15.72
N PRO A 9 -23.02 13.67 14.55
CA PRO A 9 -22.75 12.24 14.51
C PRO A 9 -21.47 11.94 15.32
N PRO A 10 -21.45 10.86 16.11
CA PRO A 10 -20.37 10.54 17.06
C PRO A 10 -19.00 10.25 16.42
N ASP A 11 -18.81 10.54 15.14
CA ASP A 11 -17.74 9.99 14.30
C ASP A 11 -16.82 11.03 13.62
N THR A 12 -17.01 12.32 13.84
CA THR A 12 -16.17 13.34 13.20
C THR A 12 -14.70 13.19 13.59
N GLY A 13 -14.39 12.88 14.83
CA GLY A 13 -13.00 12.73 15.31
C GLY A 13 -12.21 11.59 14.66
N VAL A 14 -12.83 10.44 14.41
CA VAL A 14 -12.17 9.29 13.77
C VAL A 14 -11.92 9.56 12.29
N LEU A 15 -12.90 10.14 11.58
CA LEU A 15 -12.75 10.48 10.17
C LEU A 15 -11.72 11.59 9.96
N ASP A 16 -11.71 12.60 10.81
CA ASP A 16 -10.73 13.68 10.79
C ASP A 16 -9.31 13.15 11.05
N ALA A 17 -9.14 12.31 12.08
CA ALA A 17 -7.87 11.66 12.35
C ALA A 17 -7.39 10.80 11.16
N LEU A 18 -8.31 10.05 10.52
CA LEU A 18 -7.99 9.27 9.33
C LEU A 18 -7.57 10.15 8.15
N GLN A 19 -8.22 11.29 7.94
CA GLN A 19 -7.84 12.24 6.89
C GLN A 19 -6.45 12.83 7.13
N VAL A 20 -6.17 13.27 8.35
CA VAL A 20 -4.85 13.79 8.74
C VAL A 20 -3.77 12.72 8.57
N TYR A 21 -4.03 11.49 9.02
CA TYR A 21 -3.11 10.37 8.83
C TYR A 21 -2.84 10.11 7.34
N ARG A 22 -3.86 10.06 6.48
CA ARG A 22 -3.72 9.84 5.03
C ARG A 22 -2.90 10.93 4.36
N ALA A 23 -3.09 12.19 4.76
CA ALA A 23 -2.31 13.31 4.25
C ALA A 23 -0.82 13.19 4.67
N ALA A 24 -0.56 12.88 5.94
CA ALA A 24 0.78 12.69 6.47
C ALA A 24 1.49 11.50 5.80
N GLU A 25 0.80 10.36 5.64
CA GLU A 25 1.32 9.17 4.96
C GLU A 25 1.66 9.46 3.49
N THR A 26 0.79 10.19 2.78
CA THR A 26 1.06 10.61 1.39
C THR A 26 2.28 11.51 1.29
N ALA A 27 2.41 12.48 2.19
CA ALA A 27 3.57 13.37 2.24
C ALA A 27 4.87 12.60 2.58
N MET A 28 4.81 11.64 3.49
CA MET A 28 5.93 10.77 3.83
C MET A 28 6.37 9.94 2.62
N ARG A 29 5.43 9.29 1.92
CA ARG A 29 5.72 8.51 0.70
C ARG A 29 6.43 9.34 -0.37
N ARG A 30 5.95 10.56 -0.62
CA ARG A 30 6.58 11.48 -1.59
C ARG A 30 8.00 11.84 -1.20
N ARG A 31 8.24 12.18 0.07
CA ARG A 31 9.58 12.51 0.56
C ARG A 31 10.53 11.32 0.47
N THR A 32 10.07 10.14 0.88
CA THR A 32 10.87 8.91 0.84
C THR A 32 11.18 8.50 -0.60
N GLY A 33 10.18 8.53 -1.50
CA GLY A 33 10.38 8.26 -2.92
C GLY A 33 11.38 9.24 -3.56
N ALA A 34 11.25 10.53 -3.27
CA ALA A 34 12.18 11.54 -3.76
C ALA A 34 13.63 11.30 -3.26
N ALA A 35 13.79 10.94 -1.98
CA ALA A 35 15.10 10.60 -1.42
C ALA A 35 15.73 9.35 -2.07
N MET A 36 14.90 8.42 -2.53
CA MET A 36 15.32 7.21 -3.25
C MET A 36 15.45 7.43 -4.78
N GLY A 37 15.07 8.61 -5.29
CA GLY A 37 15.06 8.88 -6.73
C GLY A 37 13.99 8.08 -7.50
N ILE A 38 12.91 7.65 -6.86
CA ILE A 38 11.82 6.86 -7.47
C ILE A 38 10.49 7.60 -7.41
N GLY A 39 9.64 7.36 -8.41
CA GLY A 39 8.30 7.94 -8.48
C GLY A 39 7.32 7.29 -7.51
N GLU A 40 6.15 7.92 -7.32
CA GLU A 40 5.12 7.46 -6.38
C GLU A 40 4.64 6.03 -6.69
N ASN A 41 4.37 5.71 -7.95
CA ASN A 41 3.96 4.38 -8.35
C ASN A 41 5.06 3.33 -8.16
N ASP A 42 6.32 3.69 -8.40
CA ASP A 42 7.47 2.83 -8.16
C ASP A 42 7.63 2.54 -6.67
N PHE A 43 7.42 3.56 -5.83
CA PHE A 43 7.43 3.42 -4.37
C PHE A 43 6.33 2.50 -3.87
N LEU A 44 5.10 2.65 -4.37
CA LEU A 44 3.97 1.79 -4.01
C LEU A 44 4.23 0.33 -4.38
N ALA A 45 4.77 0.09 -5.58
CA ALA A 45 5.12 -1.26 -6.03
C ALA A 45 6.24 -1.87 -5.19
N LEU A 46 7.28 -1.10 -4.89
CA LEU A 46 8.38 -1.55 -4.02
C LEU A 46 7.87 -1.92 -2.64
N ARG A 47 7.01 -1.10 -2.04
CA ARG A 47 6.40 -1.38 -0.74
C ARG A 47 5.59 -2.67 -0.75
N LEU A 48 4.72 -2.88 -1.76
CA LEU A 48 3.98 -4.14 -1.91
C LEU A 48 4.92 -5.36 -1.94
N ILE A 49 6.01 -5.27 -2.71
CA ILE A 49 6.97 -6.36 -2.85
C ILE A 49 7.66 -6.65 -1.51
N LEU A 50 8.05 -5.61 -0.77
CA LEU A 50 8.64 -5.72 0.56
C LEU A 50 7.68 -6.33 1.57
N ASP A 51 6.45 -5.84 1.65
CA ASP A 51 5.42 -6.32 2.60
C ASP A 51 5.07 -7.78 2.33
N ASN A 52 4.96 -8.17 1.06
CA ASN A 52 4.73 -9.57 0.69
C ASN A 52 5.91 -10.46 1.03
N ALA A 53 7.13 -10.03 0.76
CA ALA A 53 8.34 -10.79 1.09
C ALA A 53 8.48 -10.99 2.60
N ALA A 54 8.23 -9.95 3.41
CA ALA A 54 8.23 -10.03 4.87
C ALA A 54 7.17 -11.01 5.41
N ALA A 55 6.02 -11.14 4.71
CA ALA A 55 4.96 -12.08 5.04
C ALA A 55 5.14 -13.47 4.38
N GLY A 56 6.27 -13.76 3.74
CA GLY A 56 6.52 -15.01 3.04
C GLY A 56 5.66 -15.22 1.78
N ARG A 57 5.04 -14.16 1.27
CA ARG A 57 4.19 -14.20 0.06
C ARG A 57 4.99 -13.83 -1.18
N ARG A 58 4.62 -14.43 -2.29
CA ARG A 58 5.19 -14.09 -3.61
C ARG A 58 4.51 -12.85 -4.17
N THR A 59 5.23 -12.15 -5.06
CA THR A 59 4.68 -11.02 -5.80
C THR A 59 4.97 -11.18 -7.29
N SER A 60 3.93 -11.16 -8.10
CA SER A 60 4.01 -11.16 -9.57
C SER A 60 3.78 -9.77 -10.14
N ALA A 61 4.08 -9.58 -11.44
CA ALA A 61 3.74 -8.34 -12.16
C ALA A 61 2.24 -8.04 -12.15
N LYS A 62 1.38 -9.09 -12.15
CA LYS A 62 -0.08 -8.94 -12.08
C LYS A 62 -0.50 -8.35 -10.72
N ASP A 63 0.12 -8.80 -9.62
CA ASP A 63 -0.17 -8.27 -8.29
C ASP A 63 0.20 -6.79 -8.21
N VAL A 64 1.36 -6.40 -8.76
CA VAL A 64 1.79 -5.00 -8.85
C VAL A 64 0.82 -4.17 -9.68
N SER A 65 0.43 -4.65 -10.88
CA SER A 65 -0.54 -3.97 -11.75
C SER A 65 -1.87 -3.70 -11.03
N SER A 66 -2.40 -4.73 -10.36
CA SER A 66 -3.66 -4.64 -9.62
C SER A 66 -3.57 -3.70 -8.43
N TYR A 67 -2.45 -3.72 -7.70
CA TYR A 67 -2.26 -2.89 -6.50
C TYR A 67 -2.04 -1.42 -6.83
N VAL A 68 -1.22 -1.13 -7.85
CA VAL A 68 -0.90 0.26 -8.25
C VAL A 68 -2.01 0.86 -9.13
N GLY A 69 -2.81 0.02 -9.78
CA GLY A 69 -3.91 0.46 -10.66
C GLY A 69 -3.42 0.98 -12.02
N VAL A 70 -2.32 0.42 -12.57
CA VAL A 70 -1.76 0.84 -13.86
C VAL A 70 -1.83 -0.29 -14.90
N SER A 71 -1.70 0.07 -16.18
CA SER A 71 -1.72 -0.91 -17.28
C SER A 71 -0.51 -1.87 -17.22
N SER A 72 -0.60 -3.01 -17.90
CA SER A 72 0.50 -3.99 -17.98
C SER A 72 1.78 -3.40 -18.58
N ALA A 73 1.66 -2.54 -19.59
CA ALA A 73 2.80 -1.84 -20.18
C ALA A 73 3.47 -0.89 -19.17
N SER A 74 2.67 -0.12 -18.44
CA SER A 74 3.16 0.77 -17.37
C SER A 74 3.79 -0.04 -16.23
N THR A 75 3.21 -1.19 -15.88
CA THR A 75 3.74 -2.10 -14.86
C THR A 75 5.11 -2.65 -15.27
N THR A 76 5.28 -3.05 -16.53
CA THR A 76 6.56 -3.53 -17.04
C THR A 76 7.63 -2.44 -16.93
N ALA A 77 7.33 -1.22 -17.40
CA ALA A 77 8.25 -0.09 -17.30
C ALA A 77 8.61 0.27 -15.85
N LEU A 78 7.65 0.19 -14.95
CA LEU A 78 7.85 0.41 -13.51
C LEU A 78 8.79 -0.64 -12.91
N ILE A 79 8.52 -1.93 -13.18
CA ILE A 79 9.36 -3.03 -12.71
C ILE A 79 10.78 -2.90 -13.27
N ASP A 80 10.94 -2.51 -14.55
CA ASP A 80 12.24 -2.29 -15.17
C ASP A 80 13.04 -1.16 -14.50
N ARG A 81 12.36 -0.09 -14.07
CA ARG A 81 13.01 0.98 -13.30
C ARG A 81 13.48 0.50 -11.93
N LEU A 82 12.65 -0.25 -11.21
CA LEU A 82 13.01 -0.81 -9.89
C LEU A 82 14.17 -1.81 -9.99
N VAL A 83 14.19 -2.66 -11.03
CA VAL A 83 15.32 -3.58 -11.30
C VAL A 83 16.58 -2.80 -11.62
N ARG A 84 16.50 -1.81 -12.49
CA ARG A 84 17.64 -0.96 -12.89
C ARG A 84 18.18 -0.14 -11.73
N GLY A 85 17.31 0.29 -10.81
CA GLY A 85 17.67 0.95 -9.56
C GLY A 85 18.25 0.00 -8.51
N GLY A 86 18.27 -1.32 -8.77
CA GLY A 86 18.81 -2.32 -7.86
C GLY A 86 17.92 -2.62 -6.65
N TYR A 87 16.65 -2.17 -6.66
CA TYR A 87 15.72 -2.39 -5.54
C TYR A 87 15.09 -3.77 -5.55
N ILE A 88 14.84 -4.32 -6.72
CA ILE A 88 14.25 -5.66 -6.89
C ILE A 88 14.98 -6.46 -7.95
N GLU A 89 14.79 -7.77 -7.92
CA GLU A 89 15.23 -8.69 -8.96
C GLU A 89 14.08 -9.58 -9.43
N ARG A 90 14.19 -10.06 -10.67
CA ARG A 90 13.29 -11.05 -11.23
C ARG A 90 13.85 -12.44 -11.00
N ARG A 91 13.08 -13.31 -10.37
CA ARG A 91 13.44 -14.72 -10.19
C ARG A 91 12.43 -15.62 -10.89
N THR A 92 12.92 -16.59 -11.64
CA THR A 92 12.05 -17.64 -12.19
C THR A 92 11.44 -18.43 -11.05
N ASN A 93 10.12 -18.63 -11.09
CA ASN A 93 9.44 -19.41 -10.07
C ASN A 93 9.85 -20.89 -10.19
N ALA A 94 10.31 -21.49 -9.08
CA ALA A 94 10.75 -22.88 -9.06
C ALA A 94 9.59 -23.87 -9.29
N ALA A 95 8.35 -23.51 -8.94
CA ALA A 95 7.18 -24.35 -9.09
C ALA A 95 6.49 -24.16 -10.47
N ASP A 96 6.67 -22.98 -11.10
CA ASP A 96 6.13 -22.69 -12.45
C ASP A 96 7.15 -21.81 -13.19
N ARG A 97 7.92 -22.45 -14.07
CA ARG A 97 8.97 -21.79 -14.88
C ARG A 97 8.44 -20.73 -15.85
N ARG A 98 7.11 -20.65 -16.04
CA ARG A 98 6.46 -19.61 -16.87
C ARG A 98 6.18 -18.33 -16.07
N SER A 99 6.23 -18.41 -14.75
CA SER A 99 5.98 -17.26 -13.88
C SER A 99 7.30 -16.68 -13.36
N VAL A 100 7.28 -15.35 -13.17
CA VAL A 100 8.41 -14.58 -12.64
C VAL A 100 7.98 -13.95 -11.33
N ASP A 101 8.71 -14.25 -10.28
CA ASP A 101 8.54 -13.63 -8.98
C ASP A 101 9.40 -12.36 -8.89
N LEU A 102 8.85 -11.32 -8.31
CA LEU A 102 9.56 -10.08 -7.98
C LEU A 102 10.05 -10.17 -6.54
N VAL A 103 11.35 -10.11 -6.36
CA VAL A 103 11.99 -10.31 -5.07
C VAL A 103 12.80 -9.07 -4.71
N PRO A 104 12.66 -8.52 -3.49
CA PRO A 104 13.45 -7.37 -3.09
C PRO A 104 14.92 -7.76 -2.91
N THR A 105 15.81 -6.84 -3.25
CA THR A 105 17.25 -6.99 -3.03
C THR A 105 17.64 -6.51 -1.62
N ARG A 106 18.87 -6.80 -1.21
CA ARG A 106 19.42 -6.24 0.03
C ARG A 106 19.41 -4.70 0.05
N ALA A 107 19.58 -4.06 -1.10
CA ALA A 107 19.53 -2.60 -1.21
C ALA A 107 18.14 -2.02 -0.89
N ALA A 108 17.07 -2.78 -1.16
CA ALA A 108 15.71 -2.39 -0.81
C ALA A 108 15.42 -2.51 0.70
N PHE A 109 16.05 -3.51 1.34
CA PHE A 109 15.91 -3.78 2.78
C PHE A 109 16.92 -3.02 3.65
N GLY A 110 17.85 -2.23 3.08
CA GLY A 110 18.96 -1.65 3.81
C GLY A 110 18.57 -1.24 5.23
N ASP A 111 19.29 -1.75 6.24
CA ASP A 111 18.95 -1.60 7.68
C ASP A 111 18.81 -0.13 8.13
N THR A 112 19.26 0.80 7.32
CA THR A 112 19.18 2.25 7.52
C THR A 112 18.42 2.97 6.41
N GLY A 113 17.74 2.23 5.52
CA GLY A 113 16.98 2.84 4.42
C GLY A 113 15.75 3.61 4.93
N PRO A 114 15.37 4.73 4.27
CA PRO A 114 14.24 5.55 4.69
C PRO A 114 12.92 4.76 4.85
N LEU A 115 12.74 3.72 4.04
CA LEU A 115 11.57 2.82 4.12
C LEU A 115 11.56 2.00 5.40
N LYS A 116 12.70 1.42 5.77
CA LYS A 116 12.83 0.61 6.97
C LYS A 116 12.59 1.45 8.22
N ILE A 117 13.20 2.62 8.28
CA ILE A 117 13.03 3.56 9.40
C ILE A 117 11.54 3.91 9.58
N ALA A 118 10.86 4.27 8.49
CA ALA A 118 9.43 4.59 8.56
C ALA A 118 8.57 3.40 9.02
N GLN A 119 8.86 2.19 8.54
CA GLN A 119 8.15 0.97 8.95
C GLN A 119 8.38 0.66 10.43
N ASP A 120 9.61 0.77 10.92
CA ASP A 120 9.95 0.48 12.32
C ASP A 120 9.28 1.48 13.27
N GLN A 121 9.22 2.76 12.91
CA GLN A 121 8.52 3.77 13.69
C GLN A 121 7.02 3.50 13.77
N ILE A 122 6.38 3.20 12.64
CA ILE A 122 4.93 2.84 12.62
C ILE A 122 4.67 1.54 13.41
N ALA A 123 5.57 0.56 13.31
CA ALA A 123 5.44 -0.69 14.07
C ALA A 123 5.60 -0.46 15.57
N ALA A 124 6.48 0.44 15.98
CA ALA A 124 6.64 0.81 17.38
C ALA A 124 5.37 1.43 17.96
N GLU A 125 4.75 2.38 17.25
CA GLU A 125 3.47 2.98 17.66
C GLU A 125 2.35 1.93 17.76
N ALA A 126 2.31 0.97 16.81
CA ALA A 126 1.32 -0.10 16.86
C ALA A 126 1.56 -1.07 18.04
N ALA A 127 2.81 -1.24 18.47
CA ALA A 127 3.16 -2.11 19.61
C ALA A 127 2.78 -1.52 20.98
N GLU A 128 2.53 -0.21 21.04
CA GLU A 128 2.07 0.46 22.28
C GLU A 128 0.59 0.22 22.56
N LEU A 129 -0.17 -0.24 21.56
CA LEU A 129 -1.59 -0.54 21.75
C LEU A 129 -1.78 -1.77 22.64
N SER A 130 -2.70 -1.67 23.59
CA SER A 130 -3.24 -2.85 24.30
C SER A 130 -3.90 -3.82 23.30
N GLU A 131 -4.08 -5.08 23.71
CA GLU A 131 -4.75 -6.07 22.84
C GLU A 131 -6.18 -5.64 22.43
N GLU A 132 -6.93 -4.98 23.31
CA GLU A 132 -8.30 -4.53 23.01
C GLU A 132 -8.29 -3.40 22.00
N GLU A 133 -7.40 -2.41 22.16
CA GLU A 133 -7.21 -1.32 21.19
C GLU A 133 -6.74 -1.85 19.85
N ALA A 134 -5.76 -2.74 19.83
CA ALA A 134 -5.26 -3.36 18.61
C ALA A 134 -6.37 -4.11 17.86
N ARG A 135 -7.22 -4.90 18.57
CA ARG A 135 -8.39 -5.56 17.98
C ARG A 135 -9.38 -4.57 17.39
N THR A 136 -9.64 -3.47 18.10
CA THR A 136 -10.60 -2.44 17.66
C THR A 136 -10.10 -1.71 16.42
N VAL A 137 -8.84 -1.27 16.42
CA VAL A 137 -8.20 -0.61 15.28
C VAL A 137 -8.14 -1.55 14.07
N THR A 138 -7.70 -2.80 14.25
CA THR A 138 -7.64 -3.80 13.17
C THR A 138 -9.01 -4.04 12.55
N ARG A 139 -10.05 -4.19 13.36
CA ARG A 139 -11.43 -4.37 12.89
C ARG A 139 -11.92 -3.17 12.10
N PHE A 140 -11.67 -1.94 12.58
CA PHE A 140 -12.03 -0.70 11.91
C PHE A 140 -11.34 -0.59 10.55
N LEU A 141 -10.01 -0.71 10.50
CA LEU A 141 -9.23 -0.62 9.27
C LEU A 141 -9.61 -1.70 8.26
N THR A 142 -9.94 -2.92 8.73
CA THR A 142 -10.43 -4.01 7.86
C THR A 142 -11.77 -3.67 7.23
N LYS A 143 -12.71 -3.07 7.98
CA LYS A 143 -13.98 -2.59 7.43
C LYS A 143 -13.75 -1.48 6.41
N MET A 144 -12.93 -0.48 6.73
CA MET A 144 -12.62 0.63 5.83
C MET A 144 -12.01 0.13 4.52
N ARG A 145 -11.07 -0.81 4.59
CA ARG A 145 -10.50 -1.43 3.38
C ARG A 145 -11.57 -2.05 2.50
N ARG A 146 -12.46 -2.89 3.09
CA ARG A 146 -13.54 -3.54 2.34
C ARG A 146 -14.48 -2.54 1.67
N THR A 147 -14.82 -1.44 2.35
CA THR A 147 -15.63 -0.37 1.78
C THR A 147 -14.95 0.28 0.58
N VAL A 148 -13.67 0.60 0.68
CA VAL A 148 -12.91 1.20 -0.42
C VAL A 148 -12.77 0.22 -1.59
N ASP A 149 -12.49 -1.05 -1.33
CA ASP A 149 -12.40 -2.10 -2.35
C ASP A 149 -13.75 -2.27 -3.09
N GLY A 150 -14.88 -2.21 -2.37
CA GLY A 150 -16.23 -2.27 -2.94
C GLY A 150 -16.53 -1.10 -3.88
N ILE A 151 -16.21 0.13 -3.48
CA ILE A 151 -16.38 1.33 -4.32
C ILE A 151 -15.56 1.22 -5.63
N ALA A 152 -14.34 0.66 -5.55
CA ALA A 152 -13.51 0.47 -6.72
C ALA A 152 -14.08 -0.59 -7.67
N ALA A 153 -14.65 -1.68 -7.15
CA ALA A 153 -15.26 -2.74 -7.95
C ALA A 153 -16.51 -2.27 -8.70
N GLU A 154 -17.39 -1.50 -8.04
CA GLU A 154 -18.60 -0.94 -8.64
C GLU A 154 -18.27 0.02 -9.80
N ARG A 155 -17.20 0.80 -9.68
CA ARG A 155 -16.75 1.70 -10.75
C ARG A 155 -16.23 0.95 -11.98
N HIS A 156 -15.65 -0.23 -11.81
CA HIS A 156 -15.19 -1.08 -12.91
C HIS A 156 -16.35 -1.78 -13.62
N ALA A 157 -17.34 -2.24 -12.86
CA ALA A 157 -18.55 -2.87 -13.40
C ALA A 157 -19.43 -1.89 -14.20
N ASN A 158 -19.41 -0.61 -13.84
CA ASN A 158 -20.27 0.41 -14.44
C ASN A 158 -19.55 1.25 -15.54
N ARG A 159 -18.37 0.80 -16.01
CA ARG A 159 -17.65 1.44 -17.10
C ARG A 159 -18.27 0.99 -18.43
N PRO A 160 -18.93 1.89 -19.23
CA PRO A 160 -19.47 1.51 -20.52
C PRO A 160 -18.31 1.02 -21.40
N GLU A 161 -18.51 -0.16 -22.01
CA GLU A 161 -17.63 -0.64 -23.07
C GLU A 161 -17.53 0.45 -24.14
N ARG A 162 -16.34 0.97 -24.34
CA ARG A 162 -16.11 1.90 -25.45
C ARG A 162 -16.18 1.11 -26.74
N PRO A 163 -16.96 1.56 -27.73
CA PRO A 163 -17.05 0.98 -29.05
C PRO A 163 -15.71 1.03 -29.79
#